data_b8266aa9c0139a05afc3e3a81cce1f80
#
_entry.id   b8266aa9c0139a05afc3e3a81cce1f80
#
_cell.length_a   1.000
_cell.length_b   1.000
_cell.length_c   1.000
_cell.angle_alpha   90.00
_cell.angle_beta   90.00
_cell.angle_gamma   90.00
#
_symmetry.space_group_name_H-M   'P 1'
#
loop_
_entity.id
_entity.type
_entity.pdbx_description
1 polymer ?
#
loop_
_entity_poly.entity_id
_entity_poly.type
_entity_poly.pdbx_seq_one_letter_code
_entity_poly.pdbx_strand_id
1 'polypeptide(L)'
;MGRELLFLIDGFGFDTLSKYADVMPTMSRMINFGKIQTAFPSTTATSLATLTTGELPGVHGMLGYTVQVPRSGGRLLNALKWDERVDPENWQPVETLFQRASNVGISVTHVAAKRYENTGFTRAVFRGAQYKGANVVAD
;
A
#
# COMPACT_ATOMS: atom_id res chain seq x y z
N MET A 1 0.41 -13.37 -22.28
CA MET A 1 0.02 -12.47 -21.18
C MET A 1 1.06 -11.38 -21.07
N GLY A 2 0.67 -10.10 -21.05
CA GLY A 2 1.58 -8.98 -20.86
C GLY A 2 2.15 -8.96 -19.41
N ARG A 3 3.25 -8.25 -19.22
CA ARG A 3 3.77 -7.92 -17.90
C ARG A 3 3.37 -6.48 -17.57
N GLU A 4 2.86 -6.25 -16.39
CA GLU A 4 2.46 -4.93 -15.91
C GLU A 4 3.31 -4.55 -14.71
N LEU A 5 3.67 -3.27 -14.61
CA LEU A 5 4.42 -2.71 -13.51
C LEU A 5 3.64 -1.52 -12.96
N LEU A 6 3.22 -1.61 -11.69
CA LEU A 6 2.72 -0.47 -10.95
C LEU A 6 3.87 0.13 -10.13
N PHE A 7 4.30 1.34 -10.48
CA PHE A 7 5.33 2.07 -9.76
C PHE A 7 4.71 3.16 -8.89
N LEU A 8 4.62 2.89 -7.59
CA LEU A 8 4.05 3.82 -6.61
C LEU A 8 5.17 4.62 -5.94
N ILE A 9 5.04 5.94 -5.98
CA ILE A 9 5.93 6.87 -5.25
C ILE A 9 5.12 7.53 -4.13
N ASP A 10 5.33 7.08 -2.91
CA ASP A 10 4.63 7.61 -1.73
C ASP A 10 5.06 9.06 -1.44
N GLY A 11 4.09 9.89 -1.06
CA GLY A 11 4.33 11.31 -0.78
C GLY A 11 4.59 12.19 -2.01
N PHE A 12 4.54 11.63 -3.22
CA PHE A 12 4.73 12.36 -4.47
C PHE A 12 3.37 12.71 -5.09
N GLY A 13 2.92 13.94 -4.87
CA GLY A 13 1.64 14.41 -5.36
C GLY A 13 1.68 14.90 -6.81
N PHE A 14 0.53 14.92 -7.47
CA PHE A 14 0.34 15.38 -8.85
C PHE A 14 0.91 16.79 -9.08
N ASP A 15 0.67 17.70 -8.16
CA ASP A 15 1.14 19.08 -8.28
C ASP A 15 2.68 19.20 -8.18
N THR A 16 3.34 18.22 -7.52
CA THR A 16 4.80 18.12 -7.45
C THR A 16 5.40 17.85 -8.83
N LEU A 17 4.78 16.92 -9.59
CA LEU A 17 5.23 16.64 -10.96
C LEU A 17 5.14 17.89 -11.84
N SER A 18 4.04 18.61 -11.76
CA SER A 18 3.85 19.84 -12.52
C SER A 18 4.85 20.94 -12.15
N LYS A 19 5.14 21.07 -10.84
CA LYS A 19 6.05 22.11 -10.32
C LYS A 19 7.52 21.86 -10.69
N TYR A 20 7.93 20.59 -10.80
CA TYR A 20 9.33 20.19 -11.01
C TYR A 20 9.53 19.44 -12.32
N ALA A 21 8.68 19.68 -13.31
CA ALA A 21 8.71 18.99 -14.60
C ALA A 21 10.05 19.10 -15.34
N ASP A 22 10.71 20.24 -15.21
CA ASP A 22 12.01 20.57 -15.81
C ASP A 22 13.15 19.67 -15.30
N VAL A 23 13.10 19.26 -14.04
CA VAL A 23 14.10 18.35 -13.44
C VAL A 23 13.70 16.89 -13.46
N MET A 24 12.53 16.58 -14.01
CA MET A 24 11.99 15.20 -14.15
C MET A 24 11.63 14.85 -15.60
N PRO A 25 12.59 14.88 -16.54
CA PRO A 25 12.30 14.78 -17.97
C PRO A 25 11.69 13.43 -18.39
N THR A 26 11.97 12.36 -17.66
CA THR A 26 11.38 11.05 -17.93
C THR A 26 9.91 11.02 -17.57
N MET A 27 9.56 11.44 -16.34
CA MET A 27 8.18 11.43 -15.86
C MET A 27 7.31 12.44 -16.61
N SER A 28 7.87 13.59 -16.95
CA SER A 28 7.15 14.64 -17.69
C SER A 28 6.74 14.23 -19.12
N ARG A 29 7.40 13.19 -19.68
CA ARG A 29 7.07 12.62 -21.00
C ARG A 29 6.13 11.43 -20.93
N MET A 30 5.78 10.96 -19.73
CA MET A 30 4.79 9.88 -19.57
C MET A 30 3.39 10.38 -19.91
N ILE A 31 2.54 9.48 -20.37
CA ILE A 31 1.13 9.80 -20.63
C ILE A 31 0.46 10.13 -19.31
N ASN A 32 -0.13 11.32 -19.21
CA ASN A 32 -0.86 11.75 -18.05
C ASN A 32 -2.35 11.41 -18.19
N PHE A 33 -2.83 10.49 -17.38
CA PHE A 33 -4.25 10.09 -17.33
C PHE A 33 -5.10 10.96 -16.40
N GLY A 34 -4.52 12.00 -15.82
CA GLY A 34 -5.22 12.95 -14.96
C GLY A 34 -4.91 12.81 -13.48
N LYS A 35 -5.50 13.71 -12.71
CA LYS A 35 -5.37 13.79 -11.25
C LYS A 35 -6.47 12.95 -10.60
N ILE A 36 -6.08 12.09 -9.70
CA ILE A 36 -7.01 11.37 -8.82
C ILE A 36 -6.76 11.79 -7.38
N GLN A 37 -7.77 11.62 -6.53
CA GLN A 37 -7.64 11.87 -5.10
C GLN A 37 -7.35 10.56 -4.37
N THR A 38 -6.47 10.64 -3.38
CA THR A 38 -6.26 9.53 -2.45
C THR A 38 -7.45 9.36 -1.52
N ALA A 39 -7.55 8.20 -0.86
CA ALA A 39 -8.58 7.94 0.14
C ALA A 39 -8.46 8.90 1.34
N PHE A 40 -9.57 9.10 2.05
CA PHE A 40 -9.58 9.84 3.30
C PHE A 40 -9.71 8.86 4.50
N PRO A 41 -8.89 9.04 5.53
CA PRO A 41 -7.78 9.99 5.68
C PRO A 41 -6.59 9.66 4.75
N SER A 42 -5.92 10.68 4.23
CA SER A 42 -4.82 10.57 3.26
C SER A 42 -3.51 10.12 3.92
N THR A 43 -3.53 8.97 4.57
CA THR A 43 -2.34 8.36 5.15
C THR A 43 -1.85 7.20 4.29
N THR A 44 -0.55 6.91 4.34
CA THR A 44 0.05 5.75 3.66
C THR A 44 -0.70 4.45 3.97
N ALA A 45 -1.03 4.23 5.25
CA ALA A 45 -1.72 3.01 5.68
C ALA A 45 -3.10 2.85 5.02
N THR A 46 -3.91 3.91 5.02
CA THR A 46 -5.25 3.90 4.43
C THR A 46 -5.17 3.79 2.91
N SER A 47 -4.30 4.59 2.28
CA SER A 47 -4.21 4.65 0.82
C SER A 47 -3.66 3.36 0.21
N LEU A 48 -2.67 2.73 0.86
CA LEU A 48 -2.16 1.43 0.41
C LEU A 48 -3.19 0.33 0.57
N ALA A 49 -3.95 0.30 1.68
CA ALA A 49 -5.03 -0.67 1.84
C ALA A 49 -6.12 -0.47 0.78
N THR A 50 -6.52 0.77 0.50
CA THR A 50 -7.46 1.07 -0.60
C THR A 50 -6.92 0.60 -1.95
N LEU A 51 -5.64 0.88 -2.26
CA LEU A 51 -5.01 0.47 -3.51
C LEU A 51 -4.98 -1.06 -3.67
N THR A 52 -4.63 -1.77 -2.60
CA THR A 52 -4.42 -3.23 -2.67
C THR A 52 -5.70 -4.05 -2.52
N THR A 53 -6.76 -3.49 -1.95
CA THR A 53 -8.06 -4.17 -1.84
C THR A 53 -9.04 -3.74 -2.93
N GLY A 54 -8.91 -2.52 -3.46
CA GLY A 54 -9.89 -1.90 -4.33
C GLY A 54 -11.12 -1.38 -3.58
N GLU A 55 -11.08 -1.35 -2.24
CA GLU A 55 -12.21 -1.00 -1.38
C GLU A 55 -12.00 0.32 -0.65
N LEU A 56 -13.09 0.92 -0.18
CA LEU A 56 -13.05 2.15 0.60
C LEU A 56 -12.58 1.89 2.05
N PRO A 57 -12.04 2.91 2.75
CA PRO A 57 -11.54 2.77 4.11
C PRO A 57 -12.54 2.19 5.10
N GLY A 58 -13.84 2.53 4.98
CA GLY A 58 -14.90 1.98 5.81
C GLY A 58 -15.16 0.48 5.61
N VAL A 59 -14.69 -0.09 4.48
CA VAL A 59 -14.83 -1.52 4.17
C VAL A 59 -13.60 -2.30 4.63
N HIS A 60 -12.39 -1.84 4.28
CA HIS A 60 -11.16 -2.57 4.63
C HIS A 60 -10.65 -2.27 6.07
N GLY A 61 -11.21 -1.30 6.77
CA GLY A 61 -10.93 -1.02 8.19
C GLY A 61 -9.59 -0.35 8.50
N MET A 62 -8.74 -0.08 7.51
CA MET A 62 -7.47 0.63 7.70
C MET A 62 -7.73 2.15 7.70
N LEU A 63 -8.12 2.68 8.86
CA LEU A 63 -8.66 4.05 9.00
C LEU A 63 -7.59 5.11 9.29
N GLY A 64 -6.33 4.73 9.40
CA GLY A 64 -5.28 5.68 9.69
C GLY A 64 -3.95 5.05 10.07
N TYR A 65 -2.98 5.91 10.35
CA TYR A 65 -1.64 5.50 10.75
C TYR A 65 -1.59 4.93 12.18
N THR A 66 -2.35 5.55 13.09
CA THR A 66 -2.50 5.10 14.47
C THR A 66 -3.98 5.08 14.81
N VAL A 67 -4.47 3.93 15.21
CA VAL A 67 -5.88 3.70 15.52
C VAL A 67 -6.04 2.94 16.83
N GLN A 68 -7.13 3.18 17.52
CA GLN A 68 -7.43 2.46 18.76
C GLN A 68 -7.90 1.03 18.44
N VAL A 69 -7.28 0.05 19.10
CA VAL A 69 -7.73 -1.34 19.00
C VAL A 69 -9.05 -1.49 19.80
N PRO A 70 -10.13 -1.93 19.15
CA PRO A 70 -11.42 -2.10 19.83
C PRO A 70 -11.31 -3.03 21.05
N ARG A 71 -12.04 -2.70 22.11
CA ARG A 71 -12.15 -3.51 23.34
C ARG A 71 -10.81 -3.83 24.03
N SER A 72 -9.77 -3.02 23.79
CA SER A 72 -8.40 -3.28 24.27
C SER A 72 -8.01 -2.44 25.50
N GLY A 73 -8.95 -1.68 26.11
CA GLY A 73 -8.63 -0.77 27.20
C GLY A 73 -7.82 0.45 26.77
N GLY A 74 -7.95 0.89 25.51
CA GLY A 74 -7.28 2.11 25.02
C GLY A 74 -5.96 1.85 24.26
N ARG A 75 -5.62 0.58 23.97
CA ARG A 75 -4.43 0.24 23.20
C ARG A 75 -4.48 0.88 21.80
N LEU A 76 -3.35 1.41 21.36
CA LEU A 76 -3.19 1.97 20.02
C LEU A 76 -2.38 1.01 19.14
N LEU A 77 -2.88 0.78 17.94
CA LEU A 77 -2.13 0.13 16.86
C LEU A 77 -1.51 1.20 15.97
N ASN A 78 -0.19 1.14 15.83
CA ASN A 78 0.54 1.94 14.85
C ASN A 78 0.87 1.05 13.66
N ALA A 79 0.46 1.46 12.45
CA ALA A 79 0.61 0.66 11.23
C ALA A 79 2.05 0.27 10.91
N LEU A 80 3.04 1.14 11.19
CA LEU A 80 4.46 0.85 10.95
C LEU A 80 5.19 0.20 12.14
N LYS A 81 4.55 0.22 13.33
CA LYS A 81 5.04 -0.44 14.54
C LYS A 81 3.97 -1.41 15.04
N TRP A 82 3.68 -2.39 14.21
CA TRP A 82 2.57 -3.31 14.42
C TRP A 82 2.67 -4.03 15.76
N ASP A 83 1.59 -4.04 16.51
CA ASP A 83 1.47 -4.80 17.75
C ASP A 83 1.20 -6.28 17.40
N GLU A 84 2.11 -7.18 17.75
CA GLU A 84 2.02 -8.62 17.42
C GLU A 84 0.79 -9.31 18.03
N ARG A 85 0.16 -8.68 19.05
CA ARG A 85 -1.11 -9.17 19.63
C ARG A 85 -2.33 -8.86 18.76
N VAL A 86 -2.15 -8.08 17.69
CA VAL A 86 -3.19 -7.77 16.72
C VAL A 86 -2.93 -8.59 15.46
N ASP A 87 -3.79 -9.55 15.20
CA ASP A 87 -3.70 -10.35 13.99
C ASP A 87 -3.97 -9.48 12.75
N PRO A 88 -3.04 -9.41 11.78
CA PRO A 88 -3.18 -8.54 10.63
C PRO A 88 -4.34 -8.90 9.69
N GLU A 89 -4.65 -10.20 9.57
CA GLU A 89 -5.70 -10.69 8.67
C GLU A 89 -7.08 -10.46 9.27
N ASN A 90 -7.20 -10.56 10.59
CA ASN A 90 -8.44 -10.20 11.27
C ASN A 90 -8.63 -8.67 11.34
N TRP A 91 -7.54 -7.90 11.38
CA TRP A 91 -7.61 -6.45 11.38
C TRP A 91 -8.05 -5.89 10.02
N GLN A 92 -7.50 -6.41 8.94
CA GLN A 92 -7.89 -6.10 7.56
C GLN A 92 -8.38 -7.40 6.88
N PRO A 93 -9.68 -7.73 6.98
CA PRO A 93 -10.20 -9.02 6.52
C PRO A 93 -10.51 -9.08 5.03
N VAL A 94 -10.48 -7.95 4.32
CA VAL A 94 -10.84 -7.90 2.91
C VAL A 94 -9.77 -8.58 2.06
N GLU A 95 -10.20 -9.44 1.15
CA GLU A 95 -9.32 -10.08 0.18
C GLU A 95 -8.63 -9.04 -0.70
N THR A 96 -7.31 -9.14 -0.84
CA THR A 96 -6.56 -8.21 -1.66
C THR A 96 -6.69 -8.52 -3.16
N LEU A 97 -6.48 -7.53 -4.01
CA LEU A 97 -6.38 -7.71 -5.46
C LEU A 97 -5.26 -8.70 -5.83
N PHE A 98 -4.21 -8.77 -5.01
CA PHE A 98 -3.09 -9.70 -5.21
C PHE A 98 -3.50 -11.14 -4.91
N GLN A 99 -4.31 -11.38 -3.86
CA GLN A 99 -4.89 -12.69 -3.61
C GLN A 99 -5.82 -13.10 -4.75
N ARG A 100 -6.69 -12.20 -5.18
CA ARG A 100 -7.59 -12.44 -6.34
C ARG A 100 -6.80 -12.79 -7.60
N ALA A 101 -5.73 -12.06 -7.89
CA ALA A 101 -4.85 -12.35 -9.03
C ALA A 101 -4.18 -13.72 -8.89
N SER A 102 -3.65 -14.03 -7.72
CA SER A 102 -3.03 -15.33 -7.42
C SER A 102 -4.01 -16.50 -7.59
N ASN A 103 -5.25 -16.33 -7.14
CA ASN A 103 -6.30 -17.34 -7.24
C ASN A 103 -6.66 -17.71 -8.70
N VAL A 104 -6.38 -16.80 -9.64
CA VAL A 104 -6.57 -17.07 -11.09
C VAL A 104 -5.24 -17.34 -11.82
N GLY A 105 -4.17 -17.65 -11.07
CA GLY A 105 -2.86 -18.03 -11.63
C GLY A 105 -2.00 -16.88 -12.11
N ILE A 106 -2.29 -15.63 -11.73
CA ILE A 106 -1.45 -14.47 -12.02
C ILE A 106 -0.45 -14.28 -10.87
N SER A 107 0.84 -14.39 -11.18
CA SER A 107 1.90 -14.14 -10.22
C SER A 107 2.06 -12.64 -9.98
N VAL A 108 2.03 -12.23 -8.70
CA VAL A 108 2.24 -10.85 -8.28
C VAL A 108 3.49 -10.77 -7.41
N THR A 109 4.39 -9.84 -7.72
CA THR A 109 5.58 -9.55 -6.91
C THR A 109 5.47 -8.13 -6.37
N HIS A 110 5.62 -7.99 -5.06
CA HIS A 110 5.72 -6.70 -4.37
C HIS A 110 7.19 -6.44 -4.01
N VAL A 111 7.78 -5.43 -4.63
CA VAL A 111 9.16 -5.01 -4.36
C VAL A 111 9.14 -3.79 -3.47
N ALA A 112 9.75 -3.88 -2.29
CA ALA A 112 9.82 -2.77 -1.34
C ALA A 112 11.01 -2.94 -0.38
N ALA A 113 11.21 -1.97 0.53
CA ALA A 113 12.33 -2.00 1.48
C ALA A 113 12.30 -3.27 2.35
N LYS A 114 13.42 -3.99 2.41
CA LYS A 114 13.57 -5.27 3.13
C LYS A 114 13.06 -5.22 4.58
N ARG A 115 13.23 -4.08 5.26
CA ARG A 115 12.75 -3.90 6.64
C ARG A 115 11.24 -4.07 6.84
N TYR A 116 10.44 -4.01 5.78
CA TYR A 116 8.98 -4.14 5.86
C TYR A 116 8.46 -5.53 5.46
N GLU A 117 9.34 -6.44 5.04
CA GLU A 117 8.97 -7.75 4.48
C GLU A 117 7.98 -8.54 5.35
N ASN A 118 8.23 -8.62 6.65
CA ASN A 118 7.44 -9.44 7.58
C ASN A 118 6.62 -8.61 8.58
N THR A 119 6.41 -7.31 8.32
CA THR A 119 5.64 -6.48 9.24
C THR A 119 4.17 -6.85 9.21
N GLY A 120 3.45 -6.63 10.33
CA GLY A 120 2.01 -6.85 10.37
C GLY A 120 1.26 -5.99 9.33
N PHE A 121 1.74 -4.78 9.07
CA PHE A 121 1.18 -3.94 8.00
C PHE A 121 1.29 -4.60 6.61
N THR A 122 2.48 -5.10 6.26
CA THR A 122 2.68 -5.81 4.99
C THR A 122 1.78 -7.04 4.91
N ARG A 123 1.67 -7.80 5.98
CA ARG A 123 0.78 -8.96 6.07
C ARG A 123 -0.70 -8.56 5.98
N ALA A 124 -1.09 -7.41 6.49
CA ALA A 124 -2.46 -6.93 6.39
C ALA A 124 -2.85 -6.51 4.96
N VAL A 125 -1.97 -5.77 4.25
CA VAL A 125 -2.37 -5.09 3.01
C VAL A 125 -1.76 -5.63 1.72
N PHE A 126 -0.69 -6.44 1.79
CA PHE A 126 -0.02 -6.99 0.60
C PHE A 126 -0.13 -8.52 0.48
N ARG A 127 -1.10 -9.13 1.16
CA ARG A 127 -1.37 -10.57 1.04
C ARG A 127 -1.57 -10.99 -0.41
N GLY A 128 -1.06 -12.17 -0.77
CA GLY A 128 -1.14 -12.73 -2.12
C GLY A 128 -0.03 -12.30 -3.06
N ALA A 129 0.76 -11.29 -2.71
CA ALA A 129 1.97 -10.94 -3.44
C ALA A 129 3.20 -11.61 -2.83
N GLN A 130 4.11 -12.07 -3.68
CA GLN A 130 5.44 -12.50 -3.25
C GLN A 130 6.27 -11.27 -2.93
N TYR A 131 6.67 -11.10 -1.67
CA TYR A 131 7.51 -9.98 -1.26
C TYR A 131 8.95 -10.19 -1.72
N LYS A 132 9.54 -9.15 -2.28
CA LYS A 132 10.97 -9.11 -2.61
C LYS A 132 11.58 -7.86 -1.98
N GLY A 133 12.35 -8.07 -0.90
CA GLY A 133 13.01 -7.01 -0.17
C GLY A 133 14.21 -6.46 -0.94
N ALA A 134 14.28 -5.13 -1.07
CA ALA A 134 15.41 -4.40 -1.60
C ALA A 134 16.00 -3.47 -0.52
N ASN A 135 17.31 -3.23 -0.54
CA ASN A 135 17.96 -2.33 0.41
C ASN A 135 18.08 -0.91 -0.17
N VAL A 136 18.29 -0.82 -1.47
CA VAL A 136 18.36 0.43 -2.24
C VAL A 136 17.55 0.29 -3.52
N VAL A 137 17.26 1.41 -4.18
CA VAL A 137 16.47 1.42 -5.43
C VAL A 137 17.17 0.67 -6.58
N ALA A 138 18.49 0.54 -6.49
CA ALA A 138 19.29 -0.14 -7.51
C ALA A 138 19.38 -1.68 -7.32
N ASP A 139 18.85 -2.23 -6.22
CA ASP A 139 18.79 -3.67 -5.99
C ASP A 139 17.66 -4.33 -6.83
#